data_aeffc80f08e486755f538acf34789b22
#
_entry.id   aeffc80f08e486755f538acf34789b22
#
_cell.length_a   1.000
_cell.length_b   1.000
_cell.length_c   1.000
_cell.angle_alpha   90.00
_cell.angle_beta   90.00
_cell.angle_gamma   90.00
#
_symmetry.space_group_name_H-M   'P 1'
#
loop_
_entity.id
_entity.type
_entity.pdbx_description
1 polymer ?
#
loop_
_entity_poly.entity_id
_entity_poly.type
_entity_poly.pdbx_seq_one_letter_code
_entity_poly.pdbx_strand_id
1 'polypeptide(L)'
;MTDPDCREFRVRWADLDPNGHLRHTAYMDYAAQARVALLHDYGFTLERFQELRLGPVLFREETRYLHEVRANERVSVTTELSGLSANGKHWRMRHCIFKADGTLACVVDVQGAWLDLRTRRIATPPAELVQAMEQAPRTRDFAEFGARKPV
;
A
#
# COMPACT_ATOMS: atom_id res chain seq x y z
N MET A 1 -9.91 0.11 17.60
CA MET A 1 -9.34 -0.14 16.27
C MET A 1 -10.10 0.69 15.26
N THR A 2 -9.39 1.44 14.45
CA THR A 2 -9.99 2.14 13.33
C THR A 2 -10.26 1.14 12.20
N ASP A 3 -11.37 1.36 11.48
CA ASP A 3 -11.65 0.55 10.30
C ASP A 3 -10.55 0.73 9.25
N PRO A 4 -10.26 -0.30 8.45
CA PRO A 4 -9.29 -0.16 7.37
C PRO A 4 -9.75 0.88 6.36
N ASP A 5 -8.80 1.60 5.78
CA ASP A 5 -9.08 2.42 4.60
C ASP A 5 -9.50 1.50 3.46
N CYS A 6 -10.59 1.82 2.80
CA CYS A 6 -11.17 0.95 1.77
C CYS A 6 -11.49 1.74 0.51
N ARG A 7 -11.00 1.25 -0.63
CA ARG A 7 -11.21 1.87 -1.95
C ARG A 7 -11.82 0.85 -2.89
N GLU A 8 -12.81 1.29 -3.67
CA GLU A 8 -13.45 0.44 -4.67
C GLU A 8 -12.84 0.68 -6.05
N PHE A 9 -12.68 -0.41 -6.79
CA PHE A 9 -12.23 -0.38 -8.18
C PHE A 9 -13.10 -1.31 -9.02
N ARG A 10 -13.36 -0.90 -10.26
CA ARG A 10 -13.94 -1.79 -11.26
C ARG A 10 -12.82 -2.39 -12.08
N VAL A 11 -12.82 -3.70 -12.24
CA VAL A 11 -11.83 -4.41 -13.04
C VAL A 11 -11.99 -4.02 -14.51
N ARG A 12 -10.92 -3.46 -15.08
CA ARG A 12 -10.91 -3.03 -16.48
C ARG A 12 -10.61 -4.20 -17.40
N TRP A 13 -11.19 -4.17 -18.60
CA TRP A 13 -10.86 -5.14 -19.64
C TRP A 13 -9.34 -5.18 -19.93
N ALA A 14 -8.67 -4.03 -19.93
CA ALA A 14 -7.24 -3.92 -20.18
C ALA A 14 -6.37 -4.63 -19.14
N ASP A 15 -6.92 -4.97 -17.98
CA ASP A 15 -6.19 -5.62 -16.88
C ASP A 15 -6.44 -7.14 -16.83
N LEU A 16 -7.07 -7.70 -17.86
CA LEU A 16 -7.35 -9.13 -17.94
C LEU A 16 -6.20 -9.92 -18.57
N ASP A 17 -6.08 -11.18 -18.14
CA ASP A 17 -5.24 -12.17 -18.80
C ASP A 17 -6.01 -12.89 -19.93
N PRO A 18 -5.35 -13.80 -20.68
CA PRO A 18 -6.03 -14.56 -21.75
C PRO A 18 -7.17 -15.45 -21.26
N ASN A 19 -7.24 -15.76 -19.95
CA ASN A 19 -8.31 -16.57 -19.36
C ASN A 19 -9.53 -15.73 -18.95
N GLY A 20 -9.50 -14.42 -19.14
CA GLY A 20 -10.58 -13.54 -18.76
C GLY A 20 -10.60 -13.16 -17.28
N HIS A 21 -9.52 -13.43 -16.57
CA HIS A 21 -9.35 -13.07 -15.17
C HIS A 21 -8.44 -11.87 -15.03
N LEU A 22 -8.57 -11.15 -13.93
CA LEU A 22 -7.60 -10.09 -13.57
C LEU A 22 -6.19 -10.69 -13.61
N ARG A 23 -5.30 -10.09 -14.44
CA ARG A 23 -3.94 -10.61 -14.57
C ARG A 23 -3.17 -10.47 -13.25
N HIS A 24 -2.29 -11.41 -12.97
CA HIS A 24 -1.56 -11.45 -11.70
C HIS A 24 -0.79 -10.15 -11.39
N THR A 25 -0.29 -9.45 -12.38
CA THR A 25 0.45 -8.20 -12.20
C THR A 25 -0.45 -7.00 -11.86
N ALA A 26 -1.74 -7.05 -12.13
CA ALA A 26 -2.65 -5.93 -11.92
C ALA A 26 -3.09 -5.77 -10.45
N TYR A 27 -3.08 -6.83 -9.66
CA TYR A 27 -3.44 -6.75 -8.23
C TYR A 27 -2.54 -5.77 -7.48
N MET A 28 -1.25 -5.79 -7.78
CA MET A 28 -0.27 -4.89 -7.18
C MET A 28 -0.50 -3.44 -7.58
N ASP A 29 -0.96 -3.20 -8.81
CA ASP A 29 -1.31 -1.87 -9.28
C ASP A 29 -2.51 -1.29 -8.50
N TYR A 30 -3.52 -2.10 -8.25
CA TYR A 30 -4.68 -1.68 -7.45
C TYR A 30 -4.29 -1.41 -6.00
N ALA A 31 -3.44 -2.24 -5.42
CA ALA A 31 -2.90 -2.03 -4.08
C ALA A 31 -2.10 -0.71 -4.00
N ALA A 32 -1.25 -0.46 -4.99
CA ALA A 32 -0.48 0.79 -5.07
C ALA A 32 -1.40 2.01 -5.20
N GLN A 33 -2.44 1.93 -6.02
CA GLN A 33 -3.40 3.02 -6.18
C GLN A 33 -4.14 3.31 -4.85
N ALA A 34 -4.53 2.28 -4.13
CA ALA A 34 -5.18 2.44 -2.83
C ALA A 34 -4.24 3.10 -1.80
N ARG A 35 -2.99 2.70 -1.79
CA ARG A 35 -1.95 3.27 -0.91
C ARG A 35 -1.71 4.75 -1.22
N VAL A 36 -1.58 5.09 -2.49
CA VAL A 36 -1.40 6.46 -2.94
C VAL A 36 -2.61 7.32 -2.58
N ALA A 37 -3.82 6.78 -2.73
CA ALA A 37 -5.04 7.50 -2.37
C ALA A 37 -5.10 7.80 -0.85
N LEU A 38 -4.68 6.86 -0.01
CA LEU A 38 -4.59 7.08 1.43
C LEU A 38 -3.60 8.21 1.77
N LEU A 39 -2.42 8.17 1.20
CA LEU A 39 -1.42 9.23 1.40
C LEU A 39 -1.93 10.59 0.92
N HIS A 40 -2.61 10.61 -0.23
CA HIS A 40 -3.23 11.82 -0.77
C HIS A 40 -4.24 12.42 0.23
N ASP A 41 -5.07 11.59 0.83
CA ASP A 41 -6.06 12.04 1.81
C ASP A 41 -5.42 12.63 3.07
N TYR A 42 -4.21 12.20 3.40
CA TYR A 42 -3.43 12.80 4.49
C TYR A 42 -2.66 14.06 4.06
N GLY A 43 -2.88 14.54 2.84
CA GLY A 43 -2.22 15.73 2.31
C GLY A 43 -0.88 15.46 1.61
N PHE A 44 -0.47 14.21 1.48
CA PHE A 44 0.77 13.85 0.79
C PHE A 44 0.47 13.48 -0.66
N THR A 45 0.19 14.52 -1.45
CA THR A 45 0.01 14.44 -2.89
C THR A 45 1.34 14.27 -3.60
N LEU A 46 1.30 13.95 -4.89
CA LEU A 46 2.50 13.89 -5.72
C LEU A 46 3.25 15.23 -5.70
N GLU A 47 2.53 16.34 -5.80
CA GLU A 47 3.11 17.69 -5.76
C GLU A 47 3.82 17.94 -4.43
N ARG A 48 3.19 17.54 -3.31
CA ARG A 48 3.80 17.72 -1.99
C ARG A 48 5.06 16.88 -1.84
N PHE A 49 5.06 15.64 -2.30
CA PHE A 49 6.26 14.81 -2.29
C PHE A 49 7.38 15.43 -3.14
N GLN A 50 7.04 16.02 -4.28
CA GLN A 50 8.02 16.72 -5.11
C GLN A 50 8.60 17.95 -4.40
N GLU A 51 7.77 18.73 -3.73
CA GLU A 51 8.22 19.88 -2.92
C GLU A 51 9.16 19.47 -1.79
N LEU A 52 8.82 18.38 -1.11
CA LEU A 52 9.62 17.82 -0.02
C LEU A 52 10.86 17.08 -0.54
N ARG A 53 10.93 16.80 -1.84
CA ARG A 53 11.95 15.96 -2.47
C ARG A 53 12.08 14.61 -1.76
N LEU A 54 10.94 14.04 -1.43
CA LEU A 54 10.78 12.78 -0.72
C LEU A 54 9.89 11.86 -1.55
N GLY A 55 10.18 10.57 -1.52
CA GLY A 55 9.33 9.58 -2.17
C GLY A 55 9.33 8.25 -1.44
N PRO A 56 8.25 7.48 -1.56
CA PRO A 56 8.25 6.11 -1.06
C PRO A 56 9.03 5.20 -1.99
N VAL A 57 9.77 4.26 -1.42
CA VAL A 57 10.42 3.18 -2.17
C VAL A 57 10.04 1.84 -1.58
N LEU A 58 9.84 0.85 -2.42
CA LEU A 58 9.55 -0.52 -2.01
C LEU A 58 10.84 -1.34 -2.00
N PHE A 59 10.99 -2.15 -0.95
CA PHE A 59 12.06 -3.15 -0.85
C PHE A 59 11.54 -4.55 -1.09
N ARG A 60 10.29 -4.80 -0.72
CA ARG A 60 9.69 -6.12 -0.81
C ARG A 60 8.20 -5.98 -1.08
N GLU A 61 7.71 -6.86 -1.92
CA GLU A 61 6.30 -7.01 -2.22
C GLU A 61 5.99 -8.48 -2.33
N GLU A 62 4.98 -8.93 -1.58
CA GLU A 62 4.53 -10.31 -1.59
C GLU A 62 3.03 -10.33 -1.87
N THR A 63 2.65 -11.02 -2.91
CA THR A 63 1.26 -11.13 -3.33
C THR A 63 0.81 -12.58 -3.23
N ARG A 64 -0.28 -12.80 -2.51
CA ARG A 64 -0.91 -14.12 -2.39
C ARG A 64 -2.25 -14.10 -3.11
N TYR A 65 -2.41 -14.98 -4.09
CA TYR A 65 -3.60 -15.10 -4.92
C TYR A 65 -4.49 -16.22 -4.37
N LEU A 66 -5.68 -15.87 -3.92
CA LEU A 66 -6.58 -16.82 -3.24
C LEU A 66 -7.78 -17.19 -4.11
N HIS A 67 -8.36 -16.23 -4.83
CA HIS A 67 -9.50 -16.43 -5.71
C HIS A 67 -9.38 -15.53 -6.95
N GLU A 68 -9.87 -16.03 -8.08
CA GLU A 68 -9.87 -15.27 -9.32
C GLU A 68 -10.87 -14.12 -9.29
N VAL A 69 -10.55 -13.04 -9.99
CA VAL A 69 -11.42 -11.90 -10.20
C VAL A 69 -11.63 -11.77 -11.72
N ARG A 70 -12.87 -11.54 -12.14
CA ARG A 70 -13.24 -11.50 -13.55
C ARG A 70 -13.51 -10.09 -14.04
N ALA A 71 -13.72 -9.97 -15.36
CA ALA A 71 -14.06 -8.71 -16.00
C ALA A 71 -15.29 -8.06 -15.37
N ASN A 72 -15.27 -6.74 -15.26
CA ASN A 72 -16.36 -5.91 -14.75
C ASN A 72 -16.74 -6.15 -13.27
N GLU A 73 -16.09 -7.05 -12.57
CA GLU A 73 -16.30 -7.17 -11.13
C GLU A 73 -15.84 -5.89 -10.42
N ARG A 74 -16.52 -5.56 -9.33
CA ARG A 74 -16.07 -4.55 -8.40
C ARG A 74 -15.28 -5.25 -7.30
N VAL A 75 -14.15 -4.65 -6.96
CA VAL A 75 -13.31 -5.11 -5.86
C VAL A 75 -13.13 -3.98 -4.86
N SER A 76 -13.00 -4.36 -3.60
CA SER A 76 -12.66 -3.44 -2.52
C SER A 76 -11.24 -3.71 -2.08
N VAL A 77 -10.42 -2.69 -2.04
CA VAL A 77 -9.01 -2.79 -1.63
C VAL A 77 -8.83 -2.04 -0.32
N THR A 78 -8.41 -2.77 0.71
CA THR A 78 -8.11 -2.16 2.01
C THR A 78 -6.63 -1.79 2.10
N THR A 79 -6.34 -0.79 2.91
CA THR A 79 -4.97 -0.39 3.23
C THR A 79 -4.84 -0.24 4.74
N GLU A 80 -3.91 -1.00 5.31
CA GLU A 80 -3.60 -0.93 6.74
C GLU A 80 -2.09 -0.99 6.93
N LEU A 81 -1.59 -0.29 7.95
CA LEU A 81 -0.21 -0.47 8.40
C LEU A 81 -0.07 -1.79 9.13
N SER A 82 0.90 -2.59 8.73
CA SER A 82 1.26 -3.84 9.43
C SER A 82 2.57 -3.69 10.20
N GLY A 83 3.30 -2.60 10.00
CA GLY A 83 4.50 -2.31 10.75
C GLY A 83 5.02 -0.89 10.51
N LEU A 84 5.73 -0.38 11.49
CA LEU A 84 6.35 0.94 11.41
C LEU A 84 7.60 0.94 12.28
N SER A 85 8.71 1.46 11.78
CA SER A 85 9.90 1.67 12.61
C SER A 85 9.70 2.86 13.54
N ALA A 86 10.41 2.87 14.67
CA ALA A 86 10.25 3.90 15.70
C ALA A 86 10.44 5.32 15.18
N ASN A 87 11.32 5.52 14.20
CA ASN A 87 11.60 6.82 13.60
C ASN A 87 10.73 7.10 12.35
N GLY A 88 9.86 6.19 11.96
CA GLY A 88 9.00 6.32 10.80
C GLY A 88 9.69 6.16 9.45
N LYS A 89 10.98 5.86 9.40
CA LYS A 89 11.71 5.69 8.14
C LYS A 89 11.25 4.49 7.31
N HIS A 90 10.94 3.39 7.99
CA HIS A 90 10.54 2.12 7.39
C HIS A 90 9.09 1.82 7.74
N TRP A 91 8.36 1.27 6.81
CA TRP A 91 6.95 0.95 6.96
C TRP A 91 6.60 -0.36 6.27
N ARG A 92 5.57 -1.00 6.77
CA ARG A 92 4.92 -2.15 6.16
C ARG A 92 3.44 -1.87 6.04
N MET A 93 2.87 -2.22 4.90
CA MET A 93 1.43 -2.11 4.66
C MET A 93 0.88 -3.42 4.14
N ARG A 94 -0.37 -3.69 4.48
CA ARG A 94 -1.12 -4.80 3.94
C ARG A 94 -2.35 -4.28 3.22
N HIS A 95 -2.55 -4.81 2.03
CA HIS A 95 -3.74 -4.57 1.24
C HIS A 95 -4.48 -5.89 1.06
N CYS A 96 -5.76 -5.90 1.41
CA CYS A 96 -6.64 -7.03 1.15
C CYS A 96 -7.59 -6.65 0.02
N ILE A 97 -7.71 -7.51 -0.97
CA ILE A 97 -8.58 -7.28 -2.12
C ILE A 97 -9.76 -8.25 -2.01
N PHE A 98 -10.95 -7.67 -1.83
CA PHE A 98 -12.19 -8.43 -1.65
C PHE A 98 -13.04 -8.31 -2.90
N LYS A 99 -13.69 -9.41 -3.27
CA LYS A 99 -14.75 -9.43 -4.27
C LYS A 99 -16.02 -8.80 -3.71
N ALA A 100 -16.97 -8.47 -4.57
CA ALA A 100 -18.23 -7.84 -4.16
C ALA A 100 -19.04 -8.69 -3.16
N ASP A 101 -18.89 -10.01 -3.22
CA ASP A 101 -19.55 -10.94 -2.28
C ASP A 101 -18.83 -11.10 -0.93
N GLY A 102 -17.74 -10.36 -0.71
CA GLY A 102 -16.93 -10.42 0.49
C GLY A 102 -15.82 -11.46 0.49
N THR A 103 -15.67 -12.23 -0.59
CA THR A 103 -14.59 -13.21 -0.72
C THR A 103 -13.23 -12.50 -0.79
N LEU A 104 -12.29 -12.92 0.04
CA LEU A 104 -10.91 -12.43 -0.02
C LEU A 104 -10.22 -13.04 -1.24
N ALA A 105 -9.94 -12.23 -2.24
CA ALA A 105 -9.33 -12.67 -3.49
C ALA A 105 -7.82 -12.63 -3.48
N CYS A 106 -7.23 -11.65 -2.80
CA CYS A 106 -5.79 -11.43 -2.85
C CYS A 106 -5.31 -10.66 -1.62
N VAL A 107 -4.09 -10.94 -1.18
CA VAL A 107 -3.42 -10.17 -0.13
C VAL A 107 -2.07 -9.70 -0.68
N VAL A 108 -1.82 -8.40 -0.58
CA VAL A 108 -0.57 -7.78 -0.99
C VAL A 108 0.11 -7.18 0.24
N ASP A 109 1.24 -7.74 0.64
CA ASP A 109 2.08 -7.20 1.70
C ASP A 109 3.27 -6.47 1.08
N VAL A 110 3.49 -5.22 1.49
CA VAL A 110 4.59 -4.40 1.00
C VAL A 110 5.43 -3.88 2.15
N GLN A 111 6.72 -3.76 1.90
CA GLN A 111 7.68 -3.17 2.82
C GLN A 111 8.48 -2.11 2.07
N GLY A 112 8.61 -0.95 2.68
CA GLY A 112 9.32 0.16 2.06
C GLY A 112 9.89 1.13 3.07
N ALA A 113 10.36 2.24 2.54
CA ALA A 113 10.92 3.35 3.31
C ALA A 113 10.71 4.65 2.55
N TRP A 114 11.08 5.75 3.18
CA TRP A 114 11.10 7.08 2.56
C TRP A 114 12.50 7.38 2.03
N LEU A 115 12.57 7.83 0.79
CA LEU A 115 13.81 8.15 0.09
C LEU A 115 13.93 9.66 -0.07
N ASP A 116 15.08 10.21 0.33
CA ASP A 116 15.45 11.55 -0.07
C ASP A 116 15.85 11.52 -1.55
N LEU A 117 15.09 12.22 -2.39
CA LEU A 117 15.29 12.19 -3.83
C LEU A 117 16.56 12.93 -4.29
N ARG A 118 17.11 13.79 -3.43
CA ARG A 118 18.36 14.51 -3.73
C ARG A 118 19.57 13.63 -3.46
N THR A 119 19.65 13.08 -2.25
CA THR A 119 20.79 12.26 -1.81
C THR A 119 20.68 10.82 -2.22
N ARG A 120 19.48 10.39 -2.62
CA ARG A 120 19.16 8.99 -2.96
C ARG A 120 19.38 8.02 -1.80
N ARG A 121 19.16 8.50 -0.58
CA ARG A 121 19.30 7.73 0.66
C ARG A 121 17.97 7.68 1.40
N ILE A 122 17.80 6.63 2.20
CA ILE A 122 16.67 6.51 3.11
C ILE A 122 16.74 7.65 4.11
N ALA A 123 15.61 8.32 4.30
CA ALA A 123 15.54 9.53 5.11
C ALA A 123 14.43 9.42 6.16
N THR A 124 14.63 10.14 7.27
CA THR A 124 13.56 10.35 8.23
C THR A 124 12.52 11.27 7.59
N PRO A 125 11.24 10.85 7.52
CA PRO A 125 10.21 11.70 6.97
C PRO A 125 9.91 12.89 7.89
N PRO A 126 9.28 13.97 7.37
CA PRO A 126 8.87 15.07 8.21
C PRO A 126 7.85 14.61 9.26
N ALA A 127 7.80 15.35 10.37
CA ALA A 127 6.93 15.00 11.51
C ALA A 127 5.46 14.82 11.11
N GLU A 128 4.97 15.61 10.17
CA GLU A 128 3.60 15.53 9.66
C GLU A 128 3.30 14.17 9.00
N LEU A 129 4.26 13.64 8.25
CA LEU A 129 4.11 12.32 7.63
C LEU A 129 4.18 11.20 8.66
N VAL A 130 5.07 11.32 9.64
CA VAL A 130 5.13 10.36 10.77
C VAL A 130 3.80 10.34 11.51
N GLN A 131 3.23 11.49 11.82
CA GLN A 131 1.94 11.60 12.49
C GLN A 131 0.81 10.98 11.66
N ALA A 132 0.79 11.22 10.36
CA ALA A 132 -0.19 10.62 9.47
C ALA A 132 -0.09 9.10 9.49
N MET A 133 1.12 8.56 9.42
CA MET A 133 1.35 7.12 9.48
C MET A 133 0.96 6.52 10.84
N GLU A 134 1.22 7.23 11.92
CA GLU A 134 0.83 6.77 13.27
C GLU A 134 -0.69 6.71 13.45
N GLN A 135 -1.43 7.55 12.75
CA GLN A 135 -2.90 7.60 12.80
C GLN A 135 -3.56 6.66 11.79
N ALA A 136 -2.81 6.12 10.84
CA ALA A 136 -3.35 5.24 9.82
C ALA A 136 -3.91 3.95 10.45
N PRO A 137 -4.93 3.34 9.83
CA PRO A 137 -5.44 2.06 10.28
C PRO A 137 -4.35 1.00 10.36
N ARG A 138 -4.45 0.13 11.34
CA ARG A 138 -3.44 -0.90 11.62
C ARG A 138 -4.04 -2.30 11.55
N THR A 139 -3.24 -3.24 11.06
CA THR A 139 -3.59 -4.66 11.12
C THR A 139 -3.56 -5.15 12.56
N ARG A 140 -4.25 -6.27 12.82
CA ARG A 140 -4.24 -6.89 14.16
C ARG A 140 -2.87 -7.34 14.61
N ASP A 141 -2.04 -7.76 13.65
CA ASP A 141 -0.66 -8.20 13.87
C ASP A 141 0.36 -7.08 13.70
N PHE A 142 -0.08 -5.82 13.72
CA PHE A 142 0.82 -4.67 13.64
C PHE A 142 1.93 -4.80 14.67
N ALA A 143 3.17 -4.55 14.23
CA ALA A 143 4.33 -4.56 15.11
C ALA A 143 5.27 -3.41 14.77
N GLU A 144 5.79 -2.74 15.80
CA GLU A 144 6.97 -1.91 15.62
C GLU A 144 8.15 -2.81 15.30
N PHE A 145 9.00 -2.36 14.40
CA PHE A 145 10.23 -3.07 14.09
C PHE A 145 11.42 -2.13 14.14
N GLY A 146 12.55 -2.65 14.60
CA GLY A 146 13.81 -1.91 14.57
C GLY A 146 14.29 -1.72 13.14
N ALA A 147 15.06 -0.65 12.91
CA ALA A 147 15.74 -0.45 11.63
C ALA A 147 16.72 -1.61 11.43
N ARG A 148 16.33 -2.62 10.67
CA ARG A 148 17.27 -3.65 10.24
C ARG A 148 18.19 -3.03 9.20
N LYS A 149 19.49 -3.27 9.35
CA LYS A 149 20.42 -3.00 8.28
C LYS A 149 19.94 -3.76 7.04
N PRO A 150 19.89 -3.11 5.87
CA PRO A 150 19.58 -3.83 4.65
C PRO A 150 20.60 -4.96 4.48
N VAL A 151 20.07 -6.12 4.21
CA VAL A 151 20.89 -7.29 3.86
C VAL A 151 21.36 -7.15 2.44
#